data_70dd982d2f76a00264583b19f63efb7f
#
_entry.id   70dd982d2f76a00264583b19f63efb7f
#
_cell.length_a   1.000
_cell.length_b   1.000
_cell.length_c   1.000
_cell.angle_alpha   90.00
_cell.angle_beta   90.00
_cell.angle_gamma   90.00
#
_symmetry.space_group_name_H-M   'P 1'
#
loop_
_entity.id
_entity.type
_entity.pdbx_description
1 polymer ?
#
loop_
_entity_poly.entity_id
_entity_poly.type
_entity_poly.pdbx_seq_one_letter_code
_entity_poly.pdbx_strand_id
1 'polypeptide(L)'
;MAVILSVIALLLTLADTYIVFSLLGNTSWLVKGWLFLPALIYWALIIWMAFTGDTRQMFLNGVMWITICIVLPTFVFTVFSIVGKGLGLIWHPLYPIMSWTGASISAVWFVIAVYGSVFGWRRLEVKNTDIILADLPENFNGYRIAQLTDFHIGVYGMIPGAVDKIVERVKSLNPDLIVFTGDLVNTSPDELPQFTEMLSRLKAPDGVISVLGNHDYCIYHR
;
A
#
# COMPACT_ATOMS: atom_id res chain seq x y z
N MET A 1 2.21 14.25 9.87
CA MET A 1 1.34 13.55 8.91
C MET A 1 0.37 14.52 8.22
N ALA A 2 -0.49 15.25 8.92
CA ALA A 2 -1.48 16.17 8.31
C ALA A 2 -0.88 17.17 7.29
N VAL A 3 0.26 17.79 7.58
CA VAL A 3 0.92 18.74 6.67
C VAL A 3 1.29 18.05 5.34
N ILE A 4 1.87 16.86 5.40
CA ILE A 4 2.26 16.11 4.19
C ILE A 4 1.03 15.78 3.35
N LEU A 5 -0.03 15.28 3.97
CA LEU A 5 -1.28 14.95 3.29
C LEU A 5 -1.92 16.19 2.67
N SER A 6 -1.89 17.34 3.36
CA SER A 6 -2.41 18.61 2.82
C SER A 6 -1.60 19.09 1.61
N VAL A 7 -0.28 18.94 1.62
CA VAL A 7 0.57 19.26 0.46
C VAL A 7 0.22 18.36 -0.73
N ILE A 8 0.05 17.06 -0.51
CA ILE A 8 -0.35 16.11 -1.56
C ILE A 8 -1.73 16.50 -2.14
N ALA A 9 -2.70 16.81 -1.28
CA ALA A 9 -4.04 17.25 -1.70
C ALA A 9 -3.98 18.54 -2.55
N LEU A 10 -3.15 19.50 -2.13
CA LEU A 10 -2.94 20.73 -2.89
C LEU A 10 -2.33 20.45 -4.26
N LEU A 11 -1.31 19.59 -4.34
CA LEU A 11 -0.69 19.20 -5.61
C LEU A 11 -1.71 18.55 -6.56
N LEU A 12 -2.57 17.68 -6.05
CA LEU A 12 -3.65 17.08 -6.84
C LEU A 12 -4.61 18.16 -7.36
N THR A 13 -5.08 19.04 -6.47
CA THR A 13 -6.00 20.11 -6.85
C THR A 13 -5.41 21.05 -7.92
N LEU A 14 -4.12 21.37 -7.82
CA LEU A 14 -3.41 22.18 -8.82
C LEU A 14 -3.28 21.43 -10.15
N ALA A 15 -2.99 20.13 -10.12
CA ALA A 15 -2.90 19.30 -11.32
C ALA A 15 -4.26 19.20 -12.02
N ASP A 16 -5.35 18.94 -11.28
CA ASP A 16 -6.73 18.90 -11.82
C ASP A 16 -7.12 20.25 -12.41
N THR A 17 -6.78 21.34 -11.73
CA THR A 17 -7.03 22.71 -12.21
C THR A 17 -6.31 22.94 -13.55
N TYR A 18 -5.03 22.56 -13.65
CA TYR A 18 -4.29 22.67 -14.89
C TYR A 18 -4.94 21.87 -16.02
N ILE A 19 -5.31 20.61 -15.78
CA ILE A 19 -5.96 19.74 -16.77
C ILE A 19 -7.28 20.36 -17.25
N VAL A 20 -8.12 20.81 -16.31
CA VAL A 20 -9.43 21.39 -16.61
C VAL A 20 -9.32 22.65 -17.47
N PHE A 21 -8.47 23.60 -17.07
CA PHE A 21 -8.39 24.90 -17.75
C PHE A 21 -7.47 24.89 -18.97
N SER A 22 -6.46 24.04 -18.99
CA SER A 22 -5.49 24.02 -20.09
C SER A 22 -5.77 23.00 -21.18
N LEU A 23 -6.44 21.89 -20.87
CA LEU A 23 -6.63 20.78 -21.82
C LEU A 23 -8.11 20.57 -22.16
N LEU A 24 -9.05 20.81 -21.25
CA LEU A 24 -10.46 20.54 -21.41
C LEU A 24 -11.28 21.79 -21.73
N GLY A 25 -10.69 22.82 -22.34
CA GLY A 25 -11.30 24.14 -22.57
C GLY A 25 -12.81 24.14 -22.86
N ASN A 26 -13.25 23.46 -23.93
CA ASN A 26 -14.63 23.46 -24.40
C ASN A 26 -15.47 22.25 -23.92
N THR A 27 -14.97 21.40 -23.01
CA THR A 27 -15.77 20.29 -22.47
C THR A 27 -16.83 20.78 -21.47
N SER A 28 -17.89 19.96 -21.28
CA SER A 28 -18.96 20.29 -20.33
C SER A 28 -18.46 20.41 -18.88
N TRP A 29 -19.09 21.26 -18.10
CA TRP A 29 -18.77 21.44 -16.68
C TRP A 29 -18.99 20.17 -15.84
N LEU A 30 -19.87 19.27 -16.28
CA LEU A 30 -20.08 17.97 -15.67
C LEU A 30 -18.80 17.12 -15.75
N VAL A 31 -18.17 17.03 -16.93
CA VAL A 31 -16.91 16.29 -17.11
C VAL A 31 -15.79 16.92 -16.29
N LYS A 32 -15.70 18.25 -16.28
CA LYS A 32 -14.73 18.98 -15.45
C LYS A 32 -14.92 18.71 -13.96
N GLY A 33 -16.18 18.66 -13.49
CA GLY A 33 -16.51 18.37 -12.10
C GLY A 33 -16.08 16.96 -11.66
N TRP A 34 -16.23 15.97 -12.54
CA TRP A 34 -15.80 14.61 -12.24
C TRP A 34 -14.29 14.47 -11.97
N LEU A 35 -13.45 15.30 -12.62
CA LEU A 35 -12.01 15.30 -12.40
C LEU A 35 -11.63 15.78 -10.99
N PHE A 36 -12.40 16.71 -10.40
CA PHE A 36 -12.15 17.17 -9.03
C PHE A 36 -12.66 16.21 -7.94
N LEU A 37 -13.47 15.21 -8.30
CA LEU A 37 -14.04 14.29 -7.31
C LEU A 37 -12.98 13.59 -6.45
N PRO A 38 -11.88 13.04 -7.00
CA PRO A 38 -10.81 12.46 -6.18
C PRO A 38 -10.16 13.46 -5.22
N ALA A 39 -9.92 14.69 -5.66
CA ALA A 39 -9.38 15.74 -4.82
C ALA A 39 -10.33 16.11 -3.68
N LEU A 40 -11.63 16.22 -3.97
CA LEU A 40 -12.66 16.49 -2.96
C LEU A 40 -12.75 15.38 -1.91
N ILE A 41 -12.73 14.11 -2.35
CA ILE A 41 -12.71 12.95 -1.44
C ILE A 41 -11.44 12.99 -0.57
N TYR A 42 -10.29 13.28 -1.18
CA TYR A 42 -9.02 13.34 -0.47
C TYR A 42 -9.03 14.43 0.61
N TRP A 43 -9.51 15.65 0.27
CA TRP A 43 -9.67 16.73 1.24
C TRP A 43 -10.68 16.38 2.34
N ALA A 44 -11.81 15.76 1.99
CA ALA A 44 -12.80 15.31 2.97
C ALA A 44 -12.21 14.32 3.99
N LEU A 45 -11.39 13.37 3.53
CA LEU A 45 -10.70 12.41 4.41
C LEU A 45 -9.70 13.11 5.35
N ILE A 46 -8.90 14.05 4.84
CA ILE A 46 -7.96 14.81 5.67
C ILE A 46 -8.68 15.63 6.72
N ILE A 47 -9.74 16.34 6.32
CA ILE A 47 -10.56 17.16 7.21
C ILE A 47 -11.19 16.27 8.29
N TRP A 48 -11.78 15.15 7.90
CA TRP A 48 -12.33 14.17 8.84
C TRP A 48 -11.31 13.73 9.86
N MET A 49 -10.13 13.30 9.41
CA MET A 49 -9.04 12.86 10.29
C MET A 49 -8.56 13.98 11.23
N ALA A 50 -8.52 15.23 10.75
CA ALA A 50 -8.11 16.38 11.55
C ALA A 50 -9.11 16.72 12.66
N PHE A 51 -10.43 16.60 12.39
CA PHE A 51 -11.48 16.92 13.37
C PHE A 51 -11.75 15.78 14.36
N THR A 52 -11.67 14.53 13.91
CA THR A 52 -12.01 13.37 14.76
C THR A 52 -10.81 12.78 15.47
N GLY A 53 -9.59 13.09 15.02
CA GLY A 53 -8.38 12.38 15.44
C GLY A 53 -8.35 10.91 14.99
N ASP A 54 -9.31 10.51 14.15
CA ASP A 54 -9.46 9.13 13.71
C ASP A 54 -8.40 8.76 12.68
N THR A 55 -7.46 7.93 13.09
CA THR A 55 -6.38 7.38 12.25
C THR A 55 -6.58 5.90 11.95
N ARG A 56 -7.84 5.43 12.00
CA ARG A 56 -8.12 4.02 11.68
C ARG A 56 -7.53 3.64 10.33
N GLN A 57 -7.00 2.44 10.27
CA GLN A 57 -6.31 1.90 9.11
C GLN A 57 -7.12 2.01 7.81
N MET A 58 -8.44 1.89 7.89
CA MET A 58 -9.33 2.03 6.73
C MET A 58 -9.19 3.40 6.04
N PHE A 59 -9.13 4.50 6.82
CA PHE A 59 -8.96 5.84 6.28
C PHE A 59 -7.56 6.07 5.71
N LEU A 60 -6.53 5.58 6.42
CA LEU A 60 -5.15 5.65 5.94
C LEU A 60 -4.97 4.88 4.63
N ASN A 61 -5.53 3.68 4.54
CA ASN A 61 -5.53 2.89 3.31
C ASN A 61 -6.23 3.62 2.16
N GLY A 62 -7.38 4.27 2.41
CA GLY A 62 -8.09 5.06 1.42
C GLY A 62 -7.23 6.21 0.88
N VAL A 63 -6.60 6.97 1.79
CA VAL A 63 -5.67 8.07 1.43
C VAL A 63 -4.49 7.54 0.61
N MET A 64 -3.86 6.47 1.05
CA MET A 64 -2.74 5.84 0.34
C MET A 64 -3.16 5.36 -1.06
N TRP A 65 -4.32 4.73 -1.16
CA TRP A 65 -4.86 4.25 -2.43
C TRP A 65 -5.09 5.39 -3.43
N ILE A 66 -5.75 6.47 -3.01
CA ILE A 66 -5.97 7.65 -3.84
C ILE A 66 -4.60 8.25 -4.24
N THR A 67 -3.66 8.34 -3.30
CA THR A 67 -2.33 8.88 -3.59
C THR A 67 -1.61 8.08 -4.68
N ILE A 68 -1.55 6.76 -4.54
CA ILE A 68 -0.78 5.90 -5.45
C ILE A 68 -1.48 5.77 -6.80
N CYS A 69 -2.82 5.59 -6.82
CA CYS A 69 -3.55 5.28 -8.04
C CYS A 69 -4.00 6.52 -8.81
N ILE A 70 -4.16 7.68 -8.15
CA ILE A 70 -4.71 8.88 -8.80
C ILE A 70 -3.72 10.05 -8.75
N VAL A 71 -3.26 10.45 -7.55
CA VAL A 71 -2.42 11.66 -7.41
C VAL A 71 -1.13 11.54 -8.19
N LEU A 72 -0.39 10.44 -8.01
CA LEU A 72 0.90 10.24 -8.67
C LEU A 72 0.79 10.20 -10.20
N PRO A 73 -0.11 9.41 -10.81
CA PRO A 73 -0.29 9.46 -12.27
C PRO A 73 -0.70 10.83 -12.79
N THR A 74 -1.65 11.50 -12.13
CA THR A 74 -2.10 12.85 -12.51
C THR A 74 -0.95 13.85 -12.44
N PHE A 75 -0.15 13.78 -11.39
CA PHE A 75 1.02 14.65 -11.22
C PHE A 75 2.07 14.40 -12.32
N VAL A 76 2.40 13.14 -12.61
CA VAL A 76 3.34 12.78 -13.69
C VAL A 76 2.85 13.33 -15.02
N PHE A 77 1.60 13.08 -15.38
CA PHE A 77 1.02 13.61 -16.61
C PHE A 77 1.10 15.14 -16.68
N THR A 78 0.76 15.83 -15.59
CA THR A 78 0.77 17.29 -15.52
C THR A 78 2.17 17.85 -15.72
N VAL A 79 3.19 17.27 -15.07
CA VAL A 79 4.59 17.69 -15.23
C VAL A 79 5.05 17.55 -16.69
N PHE A 80 4.82 16.40 -17.30
CA PHE A 80 5.16 16.16 -18.71
C PHE A 80 4.44 17.13 -19.64
N SER A 81 3.18 17.42 -19.40
CA SER A 81 2.38 18.34 -20.21
C SER A 81 2.88 19.79 -20.08
N ILE A 82 3.22 20.25 -18.86
CA ILE A 82 3.76 21.59 -18.62
C ILE A 82 5.13 21.73 -19.29
N VAL A 83 6.03 20.78 -19.09
CA VAL A 83 7.34 20.76 -19.71
C VAL A 83 7.21 20.74 -21.24
N GLY A 84 6.29 19.91 -21.75
CA GLY A 84 6.00 19.85 -23.18
C GLY A 84 5.51 21.18 -23.75
N LYS A 85 4.67 21.93 -23.00
CA LYS A 85 4.26 23.29 -23.41
C LYS A 85 5.45 24.24 -23.47
N GLY A 86 6.34 24.23 -22.48
CA GLY A 86 7.53 25.06 -22.48
C GLY A 86 8.48 24.72 -23.64
N LEU A 87 8.78 23.46 -23.87
CA LEU A 87 9.64 23.01 -24.98
C LEU A 87 8.96 23.23 -26.34
N GLY A 88 7.63 23.16 -26.41
CA GLY A 88 6.84 23.44 -27.60
C GLY A 88 6.95 24.87 -28.11
N LEU A 89 7.42 25.83 -27.27
CA LEU A 89 7.77 27.19 -27.71
C LEU A 89 9.01 27.20 -28.62
N ILE A 90 9.92 26.23 -28.46
CA ILE A 90 11.16 26.10 -29.26
C ILE A 90 10.85 25.22 -30.49
N TRP A 91 10.18 24.09 -30.28
CA TRP A 91 9.82 23.15 -31.33
C TRP A 91 8.44 22.57 -31.08
N HIS A 92 7.46 23.04 -31.84
CA HIS A 92 6.03 22.76 -31.63
C HIS A 92 5.65 21.28 -31.46
N PRO A 93 6.25 20.30 -32.18
CA PRO A 93 5.96 18.88 -31.99
C PRO A 93 6.29 18.32 -30.60
N LEU A 94 7.16 18.97 -29.80
CA LEU A 94 7.50 18.48 -28.47
C LEU A 94 6.32 18.50 -27.51
N TYR A 95 5.37 19.43 -27.67
CA TYR A 95 4.19 19.47 -26.81
C TYR A 95 3.35 18.20 -26.87
N PRO A 96 2.84 17.76 -28.04
CA PRO A 96 2.09 16.51 -28.11
C PRO A 96 2.94 15.28 -27.76
N ILE A 97 4.21 15.23 -28.15
CA ILE A 97 5.12 14.12 -27.80
C ILE A 97 5.20 13.96 -26.29
N MET A 98 5.55 15.04 -25.56
CA MET A 98 5.68 15.00 -24.11
C MET A 98 4.35 14.69 -23.43
N SER A 99 3.23 15.27 -23.90
CA SER A 99 1.92 15.00 -23.32
C SER A 99 1.50 13.54 -23.48
N TRP A 100 1.71 12.95 -24.65
CA TRP A 100 1.42 11.52 -24.87
C TRP A 100 2.36 10.61 -24.09
N THR A 101 3.65 10.98 -23.97
CA THR A 101 4.60 10.25 -23.12
C THR A 101 4.15 10.25 -21.65
N GLY A 102 3.80 11.43 -21.12
CA GLY A 102 3.26 11.56 -19.77
C GLY A 102 1.99 10.75 -19.56
N ALA A 103 1.05 10.80 -20.52
CA ALA A 103 -0.20 10.02 -20.47
C ALA A 103 0.08 8.50 -20.47
N SER A 104 1.00 8.04 -21.31
CA SER A 104 1.36 6.62 -21.38
C SER A 104 2.01 6.12 -20.10
N ILE A 105 2.97 6.88 -19.52
CA ILE A 105 3.60 6.56 -18.25
C ILE A 105 2.55 6.52 -17.13
N SER A 106 1.66 7.51 -17.08
CA SER A 106 0.60 7.58 -16.08
C SER A 106 -0.39 6.42 -16.18
N ALA A 107 -0.75 6.02 -17.40
CA ALA A 107 -1.63 4.87 -17.63
C ALA A 107 -0.97 3.56 -17.21
N VAL A 108 0.30 3.35 -17.54
CA VAL A 108 1.06 2.16 -17.13
C VAL A 108 1.18 2.12 -15.60
N TRP A 109 1.52 3.25 -14.98
CA TRP A 109 1.58 3.37 -13.52
C TRP A 109 0.24 3.01 -12.88
N PHE A 110 -0.87 3.59 -13.37
CA PHE A 110 -2.21 3.31 -12.86
C PHE A 110 -2.54 1.82 -12.92
N VAL A 111 -2.27 1.17 -14.04
CA VAL A 111 -2.52 -0.28 -14.21
C VAL A 111 -1.68 -1.09 -13.20
N ILE A 112 -0.39 -0.78 -13.05
CA ILE A 112 0.49 -1.46 -12.10
C ILE A 112 0.02 -1.24 -10.66
N ALA A 113 -0.34 -0.01 -10.30
CA ALA A 113 -0.81 0.35 -8.98
C ALA A 113 -2.12 -0.36 -8.62
N VAL A 114 -3.09 -0.36 -9.53
CA VAL A 114 -4.37 -1.07 -9.34
C VAL A 114 -4.13 -2.58 -9.26
N TYR A 115 -3.33 -3.14 -10.16
CA TYR A 115 -3.00 -4.56 -10.12
C TYR A 115 -2.32 -4.96 -8.80
N GLY A 116 -1.30 -4.20 -8.36
CA GLY A 116 -0.61 -4.43 -7.10
C GLY A 116 -1.54 -4.33 -5.89
N SER A 117 -2.41 -3.31 -5.88
CA SER A 117 -3.36 -3.07 -4.78
C SER A 117 -4.47 -4.11 -4.71
N VAL A 118 -4.89 -4.68 -5.83
CA VAL A 118 -6.01 -5.66 -5.86
C VAL A 118 -5.50 -7.10 -5.78
N PHE A 119 -4.41 -7.42 -6.45
CA PHE A 119 -3.94 -8.79 -6.62
C PHE A 119 -2.60 -9.08 -5.96
N GLY A 120 -1.68 -8.08 -5.88
CA GLY A 120 -0.30 -8.28 -5.43
C GLY A 120 -0.20 -8.87 -4.03
N TRP A 121 -0.93 -8.32 -3.07
CA TRP A 121 -0.92 -8.75 -1.67
C TRP A 121 -1.59 -10.11 -1.41
N ARG A 122 -2.37 -10.62 -2.38
CA ARG A 122 -3.05 -11.92 -2.27
C ARG A 122 -2.16 -13.11 -2.58
N ARG A 123 -0.98 -12.84 -3.16
CA ARG A 123 -0.06 -13.89 -3.58
C ARG A 123 0.84 -14.28 -2.42
N LEU A 124 0.45 -15.34 -1.72
CA LEU A 124 1.30 -15.95 -0.70
C LEU A 124 2.40 -16.78 -1.39
N GLU A 125 3.64 -16.43 -1.12
CA GLU A 125 4.81 -17.12 -1.62
C GLU A 125 5.58 -17.75 -0.43
N VAL A 126 5.97 -19.01 -0.58
CA VAL A 126 6.83 -19.71 0.38
C VAL A 126 8.22 -19.79 -0.23
N LYS A 127 9.19 -19.19 0.45
CA LYS A 127 10.60 -19.31 0.09
C LYS A 127 11.25 -20.38 0.96
N ASN A 128 11.86 -21.37 0.33
CA ASN A 128 12.64 -22.37 1.03
C ASN A 128 14.12 -22.02 0.92
N THR A 129 14.82 -22.11 2.05
CA THR A 129 16.27 -21.89 2.12
C THR A 129 16.88 -23.01 2.95
N ASP A 130 17.79 -23.76 2.35
CA ASP A 130 18.53 -24.80 3.06
C ASP A 130 19.76 -24.17 3.70
N ILE A 131 19.92 -24.38 5.01
CA ILE A 131 21.08 -23.93 5.78
C ILE A 131 21.92 -25.15 6.11
N ILE A 132 23.13 -25.22 5.57
CA ILE A 132 24.08 -26.32 5.77
C ILE A 132 25.10 -25.88 6.81
N LEU A 133 25.12 -26.55 7.95
CA LEU A 133 26.09 -26.33 9.05
C LEU A 133 26.91 -27.61 9.26
N ALA A 134 28.24 -27.49 9.21
CA ALA A 134 29.16 -28.65 9.32
C ALA A 134 29.07 -29.35 10.68
N ASP A 135 28.83 -28.57 11.76
CA ASP A 135 28.83 -29.07 13.14
C ASP A 135 27.42 -29.16 13.74
N LEU A 136 26.39 -29.30 12.89
CA LEU A 136 25.02 -29.43 13.35
C LEU A 136 24.83 -30.81 14.01
N PRO A 137 24.30 -30.88 15.26
CA PRO A 137 23.95 -32.18 15.87
C PRO A 137 22.91 -32.92 15.01
N GLU A 138 23.05 -34.26 14.94
CA GLU A 138 22.22 -35.10 14.07
C GLU A 138 20.71 -34.90 14.30
N ASN A 139 20.30 -34.60 15.54
CA ASN A 139 18.89 -34.35 15.91
C ASN A 139 18.28 -33.14 15.19
N PHE A 140 19.10 -32.23 14.67
CA PHE A 140 18.64 -31.07 13.90
C PHE A 140 18.71 -31.30 12.38
N ASN A 141 19.11 -32.48 11.93
CA ASN A 141 19.11 -32.78 10.51
C ASN A 141 17.66 -32.84 9.99
N GLY A 142 17.34 -31.97 9.02
CA GLY A 142 16.00 -31.82 8.49
C GLY A 142 15.06 -30.97 9.34
N TYR A 143 15.56 -30.31 10.41
CA TYR A 143 14.79 -29.39 11.25
C TYR A 143 14.24 -28.20 10.44
N ARG A 144 12.98 -27.91 10.59
CA ARG A 144 12.26 -26.90 9.79
C ARG A 144 11.83 -25.72 10.64
N ILE A 145 12.26 -24.53 10.26
CA ILE A 145 11.84 -23.29 10.88
C ILE A 145 10.94 -22.53 9.90
N ALA A 146 9.71 -22.27 10.27
CA ALA A 146 8.84 -21.36 9.52
C ALA A 146 9.00 -19.95 10.07
N GLN A 147 9.60 -19.05 9.30
CA GLN A 147 9.73 -17.65 9.67
C GLN A 147 8.58 -16.84 9.06
N LEU A 148 7.93 -16.05 9.90
CA LEU A 148 6.91 -15.06 9.55
C LEU A 148 7.44 -13.68 9.97
N THR A 149 7.36 -12.71 9.07
CA THR A 149 7.79 -11.33 9.36
C THR A 149 6.84 -10.34 8.67
N ASP A 150 6.78 -9.10 9.16
CA ASP A 150 6.05 -8.00 8.53
C ASP A 150 4.59 -8.38 8.19
N PHE A 151 3.91 -8.99 9.16
CA PHE A 151 2.56 -9.53 8.95
C PHE A 151 1.54 -8.41 8.75
N HIS A 152 1.71 -7.28 9.48
CA HIS A 152 0.86 -6.10 9.41
C HIS A 152 -0.63 -6.45 9.37
N ILE A 153 -1.08 -7.22 10.35
CA ILE A 153 -2.37 -7.93 10.36
C ILE A 153 -3.58 -7.01 10.14
N GLY A 154 -3.47 -5.74 10.51
CA GLY A 154 -4.50 -4.73 10.29
C GLY A 154 -4.89 -4.54 8.83
N VAL A 155 -3.98 -4.83 7.89
CA VAL A 155 -4.26 -4.79 6.43
C VAL A 155 -5.34 -5.80 6.05
N TYR A 156 -5.44 -6.92 6.77
CA TYR A 156 -6.40 -7.99 6.50
C TYR A 156 -7.75 -7.79 7.18
N GLY A 157 -7.98 -6.70 7.91
CA GLY A 157 -9.21 -6.45 8.68
C GLY A 157 -10.50 -6.56 7.86
N MET A 158 -10.45 -6.22 6.56
CA MET A 158 -11.57 -6.36 5.63
C MET A 158 -11.66 -7.74 4.97
N ILE A 159 -10.64 -8.59 5.11
CA ILE A 159 -10.55 -9.91 4.46
C ILE A 159 -9.92 -10.93 5.43
N PRO A 160 -10.61 -11.25 6.53
CA PRO A 160 -10.08 -12.16 7.55
C PRO A 160 -9.65 -13.53 7.00
N GLY A 161 -10.38 -14.05 6.01
CA GLY A 161 -10.06 -15.33 5.36
C GLY A 161 -8.68 -15.38 4.66
N ALA A 162 -7.99 -14.24 4.50
CA ALA A 162 -6.61 -14.25 4.02
C ALA A 162 -5.64 -14.74 5.12
N VAL A 163 -5.88 -14.36 6.38
CA VAL A 163 -5.09 -14.82 7.54
C VAL A 163 -5.26 -16.32 7.73
N ASP A 164 -6.49 -16.85 7.58
CA ASP A 164 -6.74 -18.29 7.60
C ASP A 164 -5.89 -19.04 6.58
N LYS A 165 -5.81 -18.54 5.34
CA LYS A 165 -4.99 -19.14 4.29
C LYS A 165 -3.51 -19.17 4.64
N ILE A 166 -3.01 -18.10 5.27
CA ILE A 166 -1.61 -18.01 5.72
C ILE A 166 -1.37 -19.05 6.82
N VAL A 167 -2.26 -19.10 7.83
CA VAL A 167 -2.16 -20.06 8.93
C VAL A 167 -2.16 -21.50 8.42
N GLU A 168 -3.10 -21.85 7.55
CA GLU A 168 -3.18 -23.20 6.97
C GLU A 168 -1.96 -23.51 6.08
N ARG A 169 -1.43 -22.50 5.38
CA ARG A 169 -0.20 -22.69 4.60
C ARG A 169 1.01 -22.97 5.50
N VAL A 170 1.19 -22.22 6.59
CA VAL A 170 2.27 -22.46 7.56
C VAL A 170 2.16 -23.87 8.17
N LYS A 171 0.94 -24.25 8.59
CA LYS A 171 0.69 -25.62 9.11
C LYS A 171 1.04 -26.70 8.09
N SER A 172 0.74 -26.50 6.82
CA SER A 172 1.04 -27.46 5.75
C SER A 172 2.52 -27.69 5.51
N LEU A 173 3.39 -26.77 5.99
CA LEU A 173 4.85 -26.92 5.91
C LEU A 173 5.40 -27.88 6.98
N ASN A 174 4.60 -28.24 7.98
CA ASN A 174 4.98 -29.06 9.13
C ASN A 174 6.29 -28.56 9.76
N PRO A 175 6.37 -27.30 10.23
CA PRO A 175 7.56 -26.77 10.85
C PRO A 175 7.76 -27.36 12.25
N ASP A 176 9.01 -27.55 12.65
CA ASP A 176 9.38 -27.91 14.02
C ASP A 176 9.32 -26.70 14.96
N LEU A 177 9.60 -25.51 14.43
CA LEU A 177 9.53 -24.22 15.13
C LEU A 177 8.89 -23.17 14.24
N ILE A 178 8.07 -22.28 14.81
CA ILE A 178 7.55 -21.08 14.15
C ILE A 178 8.17 -19.86 14.80
N VAL A 179 8.66 -18.90 14.00
CA VAL A 179 9.30 -17.67 14.50
C VAL A 179 8.64 -16.47 13.85
N PHE A 180 8.11 -15.55 14.68
CA PHE A 180 7.69 -14.22 14.26
C PHE A 180 8.83 -13.24 14.53
N THR A 181 9.33 -12.58 13.50
CA THR A 181 10.45 -11.63 13.61
C THR A 181 10.02 -10.18 13.65
N GLY A 182 8.77 -9.92 14.03
CA GLY A 182 8.23 -8.60 14.30
C GLY A 182 7.21 -8.12 13.28
N ASP A 183 6.68 -6.92 13.56
CA ASP A 183 5.66 -6.22 12.79
C ASP A 183 4.38 -7.06 12.57
N LEU A 184 3.89 -7.63 13.68
CA LEU A 184 2.63 -8.38 13.69
C LEU A 184 1.44 -7.45 13.48
N VAL A 185 1.40 -6.31 14.19
CA VAL A 185 0.37 -5.29 13.99
C VAL A 185 0.82 -4.24 12.96
N ASN A 186 -0.11 -3.46 12.45
CA ASN A 186 0.19 -2.37 11.53
C ASN A 186 0.28 -1.01 12.23
N THR A 187 -0.70 -0.67 13.07
CA THR A 187 -0.74 0.63 13.77
C THR A 187 -1.14 0.53 15.23
N SER A 188 -1.95 -0.46 15.63
CA SER A 188 -2.53 -0.56 16.97
C SER A 188 -2.71 -2.01 17.38
N PRO A 189 -2.55 -2.33 18.69
CA PRO A 189 -2.86 -3.64 19.23
C PRO A 189 -4.35 -4.00 19.09
N ASP A 190 -5.23 -3.01 18.91
CA ASP A 190 -6.67 -3.22 18.70
C ASP A 190 -6.98 -3.98 17.40
N GLU A 191 -5.99 -4.14 16.54
CA GLU A 191 -6.11 -4.95 15.31
C GLU A 191 -6.15 -6.46 15.60
N LEU A 192 -5.55 -6.92 16.71
CA LEU A 192 -5.34 -8.33 17.01
C LEU A 192 -6.60 -9.12 17.43
N PRO A 193 -7.56 -8.58 18.19
CA PRO A 193 -8.65 -9.37 18.78
C PRO A 193 -9.41 -10.23 17.75
N GLN A 194 -9.68 -9.68 16.56
CA GLN A 194 -10.41 -10.39 15.50
C GLN A 194 -9.63 -11.56 14.89
N PHE A 195 -8.30 -11.62 15.07
CA PHE A 195 -7.42 -12.64 14.50
C PHE A 195 -6.87 -13.61 15.54
N THR A 196 -7.13 -13.38 16.81
CA THR A 196 -6.55 -14.18 17.92
C THR A 196 -6.86 -15.67 17.77
N GLU A 197 -8.09 -16.02 17.41
CA GLU A 197 -8.49 -17.43 17.20
C GLU A 197 -7.71 -18.05 16.03
N MET A 198 -7.53 -17.33 14.94
CA MET A 198 -6.79 -17.79 13.75
C MET A 198 -5.31 -18.01 14.08
N LEU A 199 -4.68 -17.02 14.73
CA LEU A 199 -3.27 -17.09 15.12
C LEU A 199 -3.01 -18.19 16.16
N SER A 200 -3.95 -18.47 17.07
CA SER A 200 -3.82 -19.54 18.08
C SER A 200 -3.72 -20.96 17.49
N ARG A 201 -4.07 -21.11 16.21
CA ARG A 201 -3.93 -22.38 15.45
C ARG A 201 -2.53 -22.63 14.93
N LEU A 202 -1.65 -21.61 14.99
CA LEU A 202 -0.22 -21.79 14.70
C LEU A 202 0.43 -22.53 15.85
N LYS A 203 0.85 -23.76 15.60
CA LYS A 203 1.50 -24.66 16.57
C LYS A 203 2.62 -25.41 15.88
N ALA A 204 3.69 -25.59 16.59
CA ALA A 204 4.84 -26.42 16.19
C ALA A 204 5.34 -27.21 17.39
N PRO A 205 6.02 -28.37 17.21
CA PRO A 205 6.56 -29.19 18.30
C PRO A 205 7.39 -28.40 19.32
N ASP A 206 8.29 -27.54 18.84
CA ASP A 206 9.17 -26.70 19.69
C ASP A 206 8.55 -25.32 19.96
N GLY A 207 7.30 -25.12 19.55
CA GLY A 207 6.51 -23.94 19.88
C GLY A 207 6.55 -22.82 18.87
N VAL A 208 6.14 -21.62 19.34
CA VAL A 208 6.08 -20.39 18.56
C VAL A 208 6.81 -19.32 19.34
N ILE A 209 7.83 -18.73 18.73
CA ILE A 209 8.62 -17.62 19.31
C ILE A 209 8.26 -16.34 18.57
N SER A 210 8.07 -15.24 19.30
CA SER A 210 7.80 -13.93 18.71
C SER A 210 8.72 -12.89 19.35
N VAL A 211 9.22 -11.98 18.50
CA VAL A 211 9.88 -10.74 18.92
C VAL A 211 9.08 -9.56 18.39
N LEU A 212 9.27 -8.38 18.97
CA LEU A 212 8.58 -7.16 18.55
C LEU A 212 9.38 -6.47 17.43
N GLY A 213 8.66 -6.00 16.39
CA GLY A 213 9.17 -5.08 15.40
C GLY A 213 8.79 -3.63 15.72
N ASN A 214 9.16 -2.69 14.87
CA ASN A 214 8.92 -1.26 15.12
C ASN A 214 7.42 -0.89 15.11
N HIS A 215 6.58 -1.56 14.34
CA HIS A 215 5.13 -1.35 14.35
C HIS A 215 4.46 -1.90 15.62
N ASP A 216 5.00 -2.96 16.20
CA ASP A 216 4.45 -3.58 17.41
C ASP A 216 4.61 -2.68 18.65
N TYR A 217 5.56 -1.73 18.65
CA TYR A 217 5.67 -0.69 19.69
C TYR A 217 4.57 0.37 19.58
N CYS A 218 3.71 0.30 18.58
CA CYS A 218 2.55 1.18 18.40
C CYS A 218 2.89 2.67 18.50
N ILE A 219 4.02 3.09 17.92
CA ILE A 219 4.53 4.47 17.97
C ILE A 219 3.51 5.44 17.32
N TYR A 220 2.68 4.93 16.46
CA TYR A 220 1.65 5.68 15.73
C TYR A 220 0.30 5.75 16.47
N HIS A 221 0.15 5.04 17.57
CA HIS A 221 -1.06 5.02 18.41
C HIS A 221 -0.79 5.84 19.67
N ARG A 222 -1.53 6.95 19.84
CA ARG A 222 -1.54 7.77 21.06
C ARG A 222 -2.93 7.80 21.64
#